data_a350ca10cebda4c42079c59ebf03d0af
#
_entry.id   a350ca10cebda4c42079c59ebf03d0af
#
_cell.length_a   1.000
_cell.length_b   1.000
_cell.length_c   1.000
_cell.angle_alpha   90.00
_cell.angle_beta   90.00
_cell.angle_gamma   90.00
#
_symmetry.space_group_name_H-M   'P 1'
#
loop_
_entity.id
_entity.type
_entity.pdbx_description
1 polymer ?
#
loop_
_entity_poly.entity_id
_entity_poly.type
_entity_poly.pdbx_seq_one_letter_code
_entity_poly.pdbx_strand_id
1 'polypeptide(L)'
;MRYSGERFLPEQCKGEMAIEHFQRYQMASQLADGKLVLDAACGEGYGSSLIARCAKKTVGLDIDENTVKEASEKYGGPTLSFVCGDITALPFEDKAFDMVVSFETIEHVDENSQHLFLKEIKRVLKSGGILVMSTPNKAIYTDRVSGHNQFHLKEFYVEEFVGFLYVFFPKVEILCQFPDVGYFISRSRETITIPYGVGRTEESRYIIAICSEEEIYQGFDFCGLVRFDNSMYYFLNTYVHSLEEKLLKTKEEADAFQARLEKSIAEQKDYINHLESDINVQKEYTINLEGDISKQKEYIVHLETDIDEYKKAINSLNDDRDSKAKYILHLEKEIEEHKKFALHQEHDLKGQTEYIRHLERDIKTLNEYIDKMGE
;
A
#
# COMPACT_ATOMS: atom_id res chain seq x y z
N MET A 1 -14.68 0.88 14.58
CA MET A 1 -14.26 1.78 13.48
C MET A 1 -14.05 0.99 12.18
N ARG A 2 -14.44 1.51 11.00
CA ARG A 2 -14.15 0.86 9.71
C ARG A 2 -12.78 1.33 9.22
N TYR A 3 -11.94 0.39 8.80
CA TYR A 3 -10.65 0.68 8.17
C TYR A 3 -10.85 1.48 6.88
N SER A 4 -10.38 2.73 6.87
CA SER A 4 -10.46 3.62 5.71
C SER A 4 -9.27 3.47 4.76
N GLY A 5 -8.21 2.77 5.18
CA GLY A 5 -6.94 2.69 4.47
C GLY A 5 -5.96 3.81 4.83
N GLU A 6 -6.40 4.83 5.55
CA GLU A 6 -5.63 6.00 5.92
C GLU A 6 -4.96 5.85 7.30
N ARG A 7 -5.68 5.27 8.27
CA ARG A 7 -5.24 5.16 9.66
C ARG A 7 -4.71 3.77 9.98
N PHE A 8 -3.65 3.71 10.75
CA PHE A 8 -3.17 2.45 11.31
C PHE A 8 -4.08 1.98 12.45
N LEU A 9 -4.65 0.78 12.31
CA LEU A 9 -5.49 0.10 13.30
C LEU A 9 -4.76 -1.14 13.81
N PRO A 10 -4.21 -1.17 15.06
CA PRO A 10 -3.41 -2.31 15.55
C PRO A 10 -4.10 -3.67 15.47
N GLU A 11 -5.44 -3.70 15.59
CA GLU A 11 -6.23 -4.93 15.54
C GLU A 11 -6.46 -5.45 14.12
N GLN A 12 -6.38 -4.57 13.11
CA GLN A 12 -6.68 -4.86 11.71
C GLN A 12 -5.44 -4.83 10.82
N CYS A 13 -4.49 -3.96 11.13
CA CYS A 13 -3.22 -3.83 10.40
C CYS A 13 -2.20 -4.78 11.02
N LYS A 14 -1.78 -5.76 10.24
CA LYS A 14 -0.75 -6.74 10.60
C LYS A 14 0.42 -6.60 9.64
N GLY A 15 1.56 -7.19 9.98
CA GLY A 15 2.71 -7.21 9.10
C GLY A 15 3.65 -6.04 9.31
N GLU A 16 4.35 -5.68 8.25
CA GLU A 16 5.42 -4.70 8.22
C GLU A 16 4.99 -3.34 8.79
N MET A 17 3.83 -2.84 8.36
CA MET A 17 3.29 -1.56 8.83
C MET A 17 3.12 -1.50 10.35
N ALA A 18 2.64 -2.59 10.97
CA ALA A 18 2.50 -2.64 12.42
C ALA A 18 3.87 -2.57 13.12
N ILE A 19 4.87 -3.26 12.58
CA ILE A 19 6.24 -3.26 13.09
C ILE A 19 6.83 -1.85 13.02
N GLU A 20 6.71 -1.19 11.87
CA GLU A 20 7.21 0.16 11.62
C GLU A 20 6.61 1.17 12.60
N HIS A 21 5.29 1.13 12.78
CA HIS A 21 4.59 1.98 13.73
C HIS A 21 4.99 1.72 15.19
N PHE A 22 4.98 0.46 15.63
CA PHE A 22 5.37 0.12 17.00
C PHE A 22 6.82 0.50 17.29
N GLN A 23 7.73 0.31 16.35
CA GLN A 23 9.14 0.66 16.49
C GLN A 23 9.33 2.17 16.73
N ARG A 24 8.65 3.02 15.95
CA ARG A 24 8.70 4.48 16.13
C ARG A 24 8.19 4.90 17.50
N TYR A 25 7.05 4.38 17.93
CA TYR A 25 6.51 4.70 19.25
C TYR A 25 7.37 4.15 20.40
N GLN A 26 7.99 3.00 20.23
CA GLN A 26 8.90 2.46 21.23
C GLN A 26 10.17 3.32 21.34
N MET A 27 10.71 3.81 20.24
CA MET A 27 11.81 4.76 20.22
C MET A 27 11.41 6.07 20.94
N ALA A 28 10.26 6.64 20.56
CA ALA A 28 9.75 7.84 21.21
C ALA A 28 9.52 7.66 22.74
N SER A 29 9.08 6.48 23.15
CA SER A 29 8.89 6.17 24.57
C SER A 29 10.18 6.23 25.38
N GLN A 30 11.33 5.88 24.80
CA GLN A 30 12.64 6.01 25.47
C GLN A 30 13.03 7.47 25.70
N LEU A 31 12.59 8.38 24.81
CA LEU A 31 12.81 9.81 24.94
C LEU A 31 11.82 10.48 25.89
N ALA A 32 10.73 9.83 26.23
CA ALA A 32 9.58 10.39 26.95
C ALA A 32 9.72 10.33 28.49
N ASP A 33 10.76 9.69 29.02
CA ASP A 33 10.90 9.49 30.47
C ASP A 33 10.78 10.79 31.26
N GLY A 34 9.82 10.81 32.18
CA GLY A 34 9.53 11.93 33.06
C GLY A 34 8.95 13.19 32.38
N LYS A 35 8.68 13.16 31.08
CA LYS A 35 8.26 14.33 30.29
C LYS A 35 6.74 14.50 30.19
N LEU A 36 6.31 15.72 29.92
CA LEU A 36 4.97 16.04 29.43
C LEU A 36 4.99 15.94 27.91
N VAL A 37 4.26 14.99 27.35
CA VAL A 37 4.31 14.65 25.93
C VAL A 37 2.96 14.93 25.26
N LEU A 38 3.01 15.59 24.09
CA LEU A 38 1.91 15.67 23.15
C LEU A 38 2.15 14.66 22.02
N ASP A 39 1.18 13.81 21.75
CA ASP A 39 1.13 12.96 20.56
C ASP A 39 0.13 13.60 19.58
N ALA A 40 0.64 14.33 18.60
CA ALA A 40 -0.14 15.14 17.66
C ALA A 40 -0.55 14.31 16.44
N ALA A 41 -1.85 14.20 16.20
CA ALA A 41 -2.51 13.28 15.30
C ALA A 41 -2.32 11.79 15.75
N CYS A 42 -2.75 11.53 16.99
CA CYS A 42 -2.51 10.25 17.67
C CYS A 42 -3.34 9.08 17.13
N GLY A 43 -4.31 9.33 16.23
CA GLY A 43 -5.22 8.32 15.73
C GLY A 43 -5.95 7.58 16.86
N GLU A 44 -5.97 6.26 16.83
CA GLU A 44 -6.62 5.40 17.85
C GLU A 44 -5.97 5.43 19.24
N GLY A 45 -4.87 6.16 19.43
CA GLY A 45 -4.26 6.37 20.73
C GLY A 45 -3.38 5.22 21.23
N TYR A 46 -3.17 4.16 20.47
CA TYR A 46 -2.29 3.05 20.88
C TYR A 46 -0.85 3.53 21.11
N GLY A 47 -0.36 4.42 20.25
CA GLY A 47 0.96 5.00 20.34
C GLY A 47 1.11 5.88 21.57
N SER A 48 0.14 6.76 21.80
CA SER A 48 0.05 7.56 23.03
C SER A 48 0.07 6.67 24.28
N SER A 49 -0.58 5.51 24.24
CA SER A 49 -0.59 4.56 25.35
C SER A 49 0.78 3.93 25.62
N LEU A 50 1.60 3.73 24.59
CA LEU A 50 2.98 3.25 24.73
C LEU A 50 3.86 4.31 25.38
N ILE A 51 3.77 5.56 24.89
CA ILE A 51 4.50 6.71 25.44
C ILE A 51 4.13 6.94 26.92
N ALA A 52 2.84 6.85 27.26
CA ALA A 52 2.34 7.10 28.62
C ALA A 52 2.89 6.15 29.68
N ARG A 53 3.49 5.02 29.28
CA ARG A 53 4.14 4.07 30.21
C ARG A 53 5.44 4.63 30.80
N CYS A 54 6.11 5.52 30.07
CA CYS A 54 7.39 6.12 30.45
C CYS A 54 7.26 7.62 30.78
N ALA A 55 6.35 8.31 30.09
CA ALA A 55 6.13 9.73 30.25
C ALA A 55 5.50 10.07 31.62
N LYS A 56 5.78 11.27 32.12
CA LYS A 56 5.07 11.83 33.29
C LYS A 56 3.59 12.01 32.99
N LYS A 57 3.26 12.50 31.81
CA LYS A 57 1.90 12.60 31.27
C LYS A 57 1.95 12.69 29.75
N THR A 58 1.01 12.02 29.11
CA THR A 58 0.80 12.08 27.66
C THR A 58 -0.58 12.64 27.34
N VAL A 59 -0.64 13.50 26.34
CA VAL A 59 -1.89 13.97 25.75
C VAL A 59 -1.88 13.54 24.29
N GLY A 60 -2.84 12.72 23.87
CA GLY A 60 -3.09 12.43 22.48
C GLY A 60 -4.05 13.46 21.89
N LEU A 61 -3.77 13.95 20.70
CA LEU A 61 -4.66 14.87 19.98
C LEU A 61 -4.95 14.27 18.60
N ASP A 62 -6.22 14.25 18.22
CA ASP A 62 -6.67 13.93 16.87
C ASP A 62 -7.84 14.86 16.48
N ILE A 63 -8.02 15.06 15.17
CA ILE A 63 -9.09 15.92 14.64
C ILE A 63 -10.47 15.24 14.69
N ASP A 64 -10.51 13.92 14.70
CA ASP A 64 -11.75 13.14 14.67
C ASP A 64 -12.27 12.88 16.09
N GLU A 65 -13.38 13.51 16.43
CA GLU A 65 -14.01 13.41 17.76
C GLU A 65 -14.38 11.96 18.15
N ASN A 66 -14.81 11.14 17.17
CA ASN A 66 -15.16 9.74 17.44
C ASN A 66 -13.91 8.94 17.78
N THR A 67 -12.82 9.15 17.05
CA THR A 67 -11.52 8.52 17.31
C THR A 67 -11.00 8.89 18.69
N VAL A 68 -11.07 10.17 19.06
CA VAL A 68 -10.67 10.67 20.39
C VAL A 68 -11.49 10.03 21.49
N LYS A 69 -12.79 9.91 21.28
CA LYS A 69 -13.68 9.23 22.24
C LYS A 69 -13.33 7.77 22.44
N GLU A 70 -13.19 7.01 21.35
CA GLU A 70 -12.80 5.59 21.41
C GLU A 70 -11.42 5.41 22.05
N ALA A 71 -10.44 6.25 21.71
CA ALA A 71 -9.11 6.24 22.32
C ALA A 71 -9.17 6.53 23.84
N SER A 72 -10.01 7.47 24.26
CA SER A 72 -10.21 7.81 25.66
C SER A 72 -10.83 6.65 26.43
N GLU A 73 -11.83 5.98 25.86
CA GLU A 73 -12.49 4.83 26.47
C GLU A 73 -11.52 3.64 26.59
N LYS A 74 -10.67 3.43 25.58
CA LYS A 74 -9.78 2.27 25.48
C LYS A 74 -8.48 2.42 26.27
N TYR A 75 -7.90 3.62 26.28
CA TYR A 75 -6.56 3.86 26.81
C TYR A 75 -6.48 4.97 27.87
N GLY A 76 -7.54 5.77 28.03
CA GLY A 76 -7.55 6.90 28.97
C GLY A 76 -7.24 6.49 30.40
N GLY A 77 -6.48 7.31 31.12
CA GLY A 77 -6.04 7.00 32.48
C GLY A 77 -5.36 8.21 33.16
N PRO A 78 -4.80 8.00 34.36
CA PRO A 78 -4.21 9.08 35.14
C PRO A 78 -3.06 9.83 34.41
N THR A 79 -2.30 9.09 33.59
CA THR A 79 -1.14 9.62 32.83
C THR A 79 -1.42 9.83 31.36
N LEU A 80 -2.62 9.49 30.87
CA LEU A 80 -2.99 9.57 29.46
C LEU A 80 -4.38 10.17 29.29
N SER A 81 -4.46 11.26 28.55
CA SER A 81 -5.73 11.89 28.15
C SER A 81 -5.74 12.17 26.67
N PHE A 82 -6.93 12.29 26.08
CA PHE A 82 -7.10 12.58 24.66
C PHE A 82 -7.94 13.83 24.48
N VAL A 83 -7.62 14.63 23.45
CA VAL A 83 -8.26 15.91 23.14
C VAL A 83 -8.55 15.94 21.64
N CYS A 84 -9.76 16.37 21.27
CA CYS A 84 -10.10 16.66 19.90
C CYS A 84 -9.56 18.05 19.51
N GLY A 85 -8.82 18.13 18.39
CA GLY A 85 -8.24 19.39 17.95
C GLY A 85 -7.54 19.28 16.61
N ASP A 86 -7.33 20.46 16.00
CA ASP A 86 -6.62 20.61 14.74
C ASP A 86 -5.13 20.84 15.01
N ILE A 87 -4.26 20.13 14.29
CA ILE A 87 -2.80 20.28 14.39
C ILE A 87 -2.32 21.67 13.95
N THR A 88 -3.09 22.37 13.12
CA THR A 88 -2.78 23.74 12.66
C THR A 88 -3.18 24.84 13.66
N ALA A 89 -3.90 24.47 14.74
CA ALA A 89 -4.37 25.35 15.80
C ALA A 89 -4.47 24.56 17.12
N LEU A 90 -3.33 24.18 17.68
CA LEU A 90 -3.26 23.34 18.87
C LEU A 90 -3.93 23.99 20.08
N PRO A 91 -4.92 23.34 20.74
CA PRO A 91 -5.68 23.91 21.85
C PRO A 91 -4.91 23.89 23.17
N PHE A 92 -3.63 24.25 23.15
CA PHE A 92 -2.75 24.23 24.29
C PHE A 92 -2.05 25.58 24.47
N GLU A 93 -1.67 25.86 25.69
CA GLU A 93 -0.86 27.07 26.02
C GLU A 93 0.56 26.95 25.44
N ASP A 94 1.20 28.10 25.30
CA ASP A 94 2.61 28.17 24.91
C ASP A 94 3.47 27.42 25.93
N LYS A 95 4.49 26.71 25.43
CA LYS A 95 5.48 26.00 26.26
C LYS A 95 4.86 24.99 27.24
N ALA A 96 3.80 24.32 26.83
CA ALA A 96 3.09 23.30 27.62
C ALA A 96 3.84 21.97 27.71
N PHE A 97 4.58 21.59 26.67
CA PHE A 97 5.12 20.25 26.53
C PHE A 97 6.65 20.22 26.51
N ASP A 98 7.21 19.17 27.09
CA ASP A 98 8.65 18.86 27.01
C ASP A 98 9.00 18.13 25.71
N MET A 99 8.00 17.46 25.11
CA MET A 99 8.15 16.67 23.89
C MET A 99 6.86 16.68 23.08
N VAL A 100 6.98 16.82 21.79
CA VAL A 100 5.90 16.57 20.82
C VAL A 100 6.29 15.41 19.93
N VAL A 101 5.38 14.47 19.72
CA VAL A 101 5.51 13.35 18.80
C VAL A 101 4.47 13.52 17.70
N SER A 102 4.82 13.26 16.46
CA SER A 102 3.88 13.18 15.35
C SER A 102 4.43 12.25 14.27
N PHE A 103 3.77 11.14 14.05
CA PHE A 103 4.21 10.13 13.10
C PHE A 103 3.20 9.95 11.97
N GLU A 104 3.71 9.95 10.73
CA GLU A 104 2.91 9.72 9.51
C GLU A 104 1.70 10.66 9.47
N THR A 105 1.95 11.94 9.54
CA THR A 105 0.91 12.98 9.64
C THR A 105 1.13 14.11 8.65
N ILE A 106 2.37 14.60 8.57
CA ILE A 106 2.67 15.85 7.85
C ILE A 106 2.42 15.73 6.35
N GLU A 107 2.52 14.54 5.79
CA GLU A 107 2.23 14.24 4.39
C GLU A 107 0.74 14.29 4.04
N HIS A 108 -0.14 14.21 5.05
CA HIS A 108 -1.60 14.24 4.87
C HIS A 108 -2.19 15.65 4.79
N VAL A 109 -1.39 16.67 4.99
CA VAL A 109 -1.83 18.06 4.94
C VAL A 109 -1.09 18.85 3.86
N ASP A 110 -1.73 19.92 3.37
CA ASP A 110 -1.12 20.77 2.35
C ASP A 110 0.05 21.61 2.91
N GLU A 111 0.85 22.20 2.04
CA GLU A 111 2.06 22.93 2.37
C GLU A 111 1.83 24.08 3.36
N ASN A 112 0.71 24.81 3.25
CA ASN A 112 0.39 25.88 4.20
C ASN A 112 0.08 25.31 5.59
N SER A 113 -0.67 24.22 5.64
CA SER A 113 -1.01 23.50 6.88
C SER A 113 0.23 22.89 7.52
N GLN A 114 1.20 22.39 6.72
CA GLN A 114 2.50 21.92 7.21
C GLN A 114 3.27 23.03 7.95
N HIS A 115 3.29 24.24 7.38
CA HIS A 115 3.94 25.39 8.01
C HIS A 115 3.23 25.84 9.31
N LEU A 116 1.89 25.85 9.31
CA LEU A 116 1.11 26.17 10.50
C LEU A 116 1.33 25.14 11.60
N PHE A 117 1.35 23.86 11.24
CA PHE A 117 1.59 22.77 12.17
C PHE A 117 2.95 22.90 12.87
N LEU A 118 4.04 23.15 12.14
CA LEU A 118 5.36 23.33 12.76
C LEU A 118 5.44 24.60 13.61
N LYS A 119 4.73 25.66 13.25
CA LYS A 119 4.61 26.85 14.09
C LYS A 119 3.93 26.54 15.43
N GLU A 120 2.83 25.80 15.37
CA GLU A 120 2.09 25.40 16.57
C GLU A 120 2.91 24.44 17.45
N ILE A 121 3.59 23.47 16.85
CA ILE A 121 4.53 22.60 17.57
C ILE A 121 5.58 23.44 18.29
N LYS A 122 6.21 24.38 17.58
CA LYS A 122 7.22 25.27 18.17
C LYS A 122 6.66 26.13 19.30
N ARG A 123 5.42 26.59 19.18
CA ARG A 123 4.74 27.38 20.20
C ARG A 123 4.50 26.59 21.48
N VAL A 124 4.01 25.34 21.34
CA VAL A 124 3.64 24.54 22.52
C VAL A 124 4.83 23.83 23.16
N LEU A 125 5.98 23.71 22.47
CA LEU A 125 7.20 23.17 23.03
C LEU A 125 7.84 24.16 24.02
N LYS A 126 8.30 23.62 25.15
CA LYS A 126 9.14 24.38 26.11
C LYS A 126 10.50 24.66 25.48
N SER A 127 11.23 25.64 26.08
CA SER A 127 12.66 25.80 25.80
C SER A 127 13.39 24.49 26.09
N GLY A 128 14.23 24.03 25.15
CA GLY A 128 14.90 22.74 25.26
C GLY A 128 13.98 21.54 25.02
N GLY A 129 12.72 21.76 24.72
CA GLY A 129 11.79 20.69 24.30
C GLY A 129 12.15 20.11 22.93
N ILE A 130 11.73 18.90 22.68
CA ILE A 130 12.04 18.15 21.44
C ILE A 130 10.77 17.83 20.65
N LEU A 131 10.88 17.95 19.33
CA LEU A 131 9.95 17.34 18.38
C LEU A 131 10.53 16.03 17.89
N VAL A 132 9.72 14.98 17.85
CA VAL A 132 10.01 13.71 17.17
C VAL A 132 8.95 13.50 16.10
N MET A 133 9.34 13.54 14.84
CA MET A 133 8.41 13.49 13.71
C MET A 133 8.87 12.46 12.69
N SER A 134 7.93 11.73 12.08
CA SER A 134 8.24 10.88 10.93
C SER A 134 7.36 11.20 9.73
N THR A 135 7.89 10.90 8.56
CA THR A 135 7.16 10.96 7.28
C THR A 135 7.74 9.90 6.32
N PRO A 136 6.97 9.41 5.35
CA PRO A 136 7.50 8.56 4.29
C PRO A 136 8.60 9.26 3.50
N ASN A 137 9.65 8.53 3.14
CA ASN A 137 10.62 8.99 2.15
C ASN A 137 10.04 8.77 0.76
N LYS A 138 9.65 9.82 0.09
CA LYS A 138 9.00 9.78 -1.23
C LYS A 138 9.76 8.95 -2.24
N ALA A 139 11.10 9.05 -2.27
CA ALA A 139 11.93 8.31 -3.21
C ALA A 139 11.76 6.78 -3.10
N ILE A 140 11.53 6.28 -1.88
CA ILE A 140 11.42 4.84 -1.61
C ILE A 140 9.97 4.40 -1.48
N TYR A 141 9.17 5.21 -0.78
CA TYR A 141 7.78 4.85 -0.46
C TYR A 141 6.86 4.94 -1.69
N THR A 142 7.00 5.98 -2.49
CA THR A 142 6.12 6.25 -3.65
C THR A 142 6.81 5.98 -4.97
N ASP A 143 7.97 6.59 -5.24
CA ASP A 143 8.60 6.55 -6.57
C ASP A 143 9.13 5.16 -6.91
N ARG A 144 9.75 4.46 -5.95
CA ARG A 144 10.31 3.11 -6.17
C ARG A 144 9.23 2.02 -6.28
N VAL A 145 8.11 2.18 -5.56
CA VAL A 145 7.05 1.16 -5.50
C VAL A 145 6.00 1.38 -6.59
N SER A 146 6.05 2.52 -7.31
CA SER A 146 5.06 2.93 -8.32
C SER A 146 3.63 2.94 -7.77
N GLY A 147 3.48 3.25 -6.47
CA GLY A 147 2.19 3.32 -5.77
C GLY A 147 1.97 4.73 -5.23
N HIS A 148 0.85 5.35 -5.58
CA HIS A 148 0.46 6.63 -5.00
C HIS A 148 -0.56 6.39 -3.89
N ASN A 149 -0.27 6.88 -2.68
CA ASN A 149 -1.24 6.92 -1.61
C ASN A 149 -2.16 8.13 -1.83
N GLN A 150 -3.44 7.87 -2.10
CA GLN A 150 -4.43 8.93 -2.37
C GLN A 150 -4.65 9.91 -1.21
N PHE A 151 -4.20 9.56 -0.01
CA PHE A 151 -4.33 10.40 1.20
C PHE A 151 -3.10 11.28 1.43
N HIS A 152 -1.98 11.05 0.72
CA HIS A 152 -0.80 11.89 0.82
C HIS A 152 -0.94 13.12 -0.08
N LEU A 153 -1.05 14.29 0.51
CA LEU A 153 -1.16 15.55 -0.24
C LEU A 153 0.21 16.10 -0.63
N LYS A 154 1.21 15.99 0.27
CA LYS A 154 2.57 16.46 0.03
C LYS A 154 3.58 15.59 0.76
N GLU A 155 4.19 14.66 0.04
CA GLU A 155 5.33 13.87 0.53
C GLU A 155 6.66 14.60 0.35
N PHE A 156 7.67 14.17 1.09
CA PHE A 156 9.00 14.77 1.10
C PHE A 156 10.08 13.81 0.60
N TYR A 157 11.05 14.35 -0.13
CA TYR A 157 12.39 13.78 -0.21
C TYR A 157 13.17 14.13 1.05
N VAL A 158 14.22 13.36 1.35
CA VAL A 158 15.01 13.56 2.59
C VAL A 158 15.51 14.99 2.73
N GLU A 159 16.14 15.54 1.67
CA GLU A 159 16.71 16.88 1.68
C GLU A 159 15.64 17.96 1.80
N GLU A 160 14.48 17.77 1.19
CA GLU A 160 13.35 18.68 1.30
C GLU A 160 12.82 18.72 2.73
N PHE A 161 12.66 17.56 3.37
CA PHE A 161 12.18 17.44 4.74
C PHE A 161 13.15 18.09 5.73
N VAL A 162 14.43 17.79 5.58
CA VAL A 162 15.50 18.39 6.41
C VAL A 162 15.52 19.90 6.24
N GLY A 163 15.51 20.40 5.01
CA GLY A 163 15.46 21.83 4.73
C GLY A 163 14.23 22.52 5.29
N PHE A 164 13.07 21.85 5.21
CA PHE A 164 11.83 22.34 5.78
C PHE A 164 11.88 22.44 7.31
N LEU A 165 12.43 21.43 7.99
CA LEU A 165 12.57 21.44 9.45
C LEU A 165 13.55 22.50 9.94
N TYR A 166 14.64 22.77 9.22
CA TYR A 166 15.60 23.81 9.56
C TYR A 166 15.01 25.24 9.54
N VAL A 167 13.88 25.45 8.86
CA VAL A 167 13.15 26.74 8.93
C VAL A 167 12.64 27.01 10.35
N PHE A 168 12.33 25.96 11.11
CA PHE A 168 11.71 26.06 12.43
C PHE A 168 12.66 25.75 13.58
N PHE A 169 13.57 24.80 13.39
CA PHE A 169 14.47 24.30 14.43
C PHE A 169 15.92 24.39 13.99
N PRO A 170 16.80 25.00 14.80
CA PRO A 170 18.22 25.10 14.46
C PRO A 170 18.98 23.78 14.62
N LYS A 171 18.42 22.81 15.33
CA LYS A 171 19.00 21.46 15.52
C LYS A 171 18.04 20.44 14.99
N VAL A 172 18.48 19.67 14.01
CA VAL A 172 17.73 18.61 13.35
C VAL A 172 18.64 17.40 13.25
N GLU A 173 18.27 16.32 13.89
CA GLU A 173 18.92 15.02 13.77
C GLU A 173 18.00 14.09 12.97
N ILE A 174 18.55 13.39 12.00
CA ILE A 174 17.81 12.47 11.12
C ILE A 174 18.16 11.04 11.45
N LEU A 175 17.12 10.26 11.70
CA LEU A 175 17.17 8.82 11.83
C LEU A 175 16.44 8.20 10.64
N CYS A 176 16.95 7.06 10.22
CA CYS A 176 16.43 6.34 9.07
C CYS A 176 15.76 5.06 9.53
N GLN A 177 14.51 4.84 9.15
CA GLN A 177 13.84 3.58 9.37
C GLN A 177 13.74 2.80 8.06
N PHE A 178 14.29 1.60 8.08
CA PHE A 178 14.25 0.67 6.95
C PHE A 178 14.08 -0.75 7.46
N PRO A 179 13.38 -1.63 6.71
CA PRO A 179 13.30 -3.04 7.05
C PRO A 179 14.67 -3.68 6.80
N ASP A 180 15.18 -4.36 7.81
CA ASP A 180 16.33 -5.24 7.67
C ASP A 180 16.02 -6.57 8.35
N VAL A 181 16.32 -7.68 7.67
CA VAL A 181 15.99 -9.02 8.16
C VAL A 181 17.27 -9.76 8.44
N GLY A 182 17.50 -10.08 9.72
CA GLY A 182 18.73 -10.72 10.16
C GLY A 182 18.49 -11.79 11.22
N TYR A 183 19.40 -12.78 11.28
CA TYR A 183 19.43 -13.78 12.35
C TYR A 183 20.61 -13.49 13.27
N PHE A 184 20.36 -13.55 14.58
CA PHE A 184 21.38 -13.29 15.58
C PHE A 184 21.76 -14.59 16.30
N ILE A 185 23.07 -14.89 16.36
CA ILE A 185 23.61 -15.92 17.23
C ILE A 185 24.30 -15.22 18.40
N SER A 186 23.80 -15.39 19.62
CA SER A 186 24.36 -14.80 20.82
C SER A 186 24.46 -15.83 21.94
N ARG A 187 25.54 -15.77 22.73
CA ARG A 187 25.71 -16.59 23.93
C ARG A 187 24.73 -16.20 25.06
N SER A 188 24.24 -14.98 25.03
CA SER A 188 23.31 -14.45 26.04
C SER A 188 22.25 -13.61 25.36
N ARG A 189 21.04 -13.61 25.92
CA ARG A 189 19.94 -12.74 25.46
C ARG A 189 20.13 -11.28 25.86
N GLU A 190 21.11 -10.97 26.68
CA GLU A 190 21.27 -9.66 27.32
C GLU A 190 22.18 -8.69 26.55
N THR A 191 23.05 -9.19 25.67
CA THR A 191 23.97 -8.33 24.92
C THR A 191 24.03 -8.79 23.48
N ILE A 192 23.32 -8.11 22.61
CA ILE A 192 23.42 -8.28 21.16
C ILE A 192 24.05 -7.00 20.62
N THR A 193 25.31 -7.08 20.22
CA THR A 193 25.93 -6.02 19.43
C THR A 193 25.67 -6.34 17.97
N ILE A 194 24.89 -5.51 17.31
CA ILE A 194 24.65 -5.65 15.88
C ILE A 194 25.73 -4.82 15.17
N PRO A 195 26.59 -5.45 14.35
CA PRO A 195 27.50 -4.69 13.51
C PRO A 195 26.65 -3.99 12.41
N TYR A 196 26.54 -2.67 12.52
CA TYR A 196 25.85 -1.87 11.51
C TYR A 196 26.70 -1.75 10.25
N GLY A 197 26.13 -2.17 9.13
CA GLY A 197 26.35 -1.43 7.92
C GLY A 197 25.51 -0.16 8.01
N VAL A 198 26.09 1.00 7.89
CA VAL A 198 25.38 2.27 7.85
C VAL A 198 24.41 2.21 6.67
N GLY A 199 23.12 2.00 6.96
CA GLY A 199 22.08 2.12 5.94
C GLY A 199 22.17 3.53 5.35
N ARG A 200 22.16 3.63 4.03
CA ARG A 200 22.19 4.94 3.39
C ARG A 200 20.84 5.60 3.62
N THR A 201 20.86 6.86 4.00
CA THR A 201 19.65 7.70 4.17
C THR A 201 18.73 7.58 2.95
N GLU A 202 19.32 7.43 1.78
CA GLU A 202 18.65 7.27 0.48
C GLU A 202 17.87 5.95 0.35
N GLU A 203 18.13 4.95 1.18
CA GLU A 203 17.46 3.64 1.17
C GLU A 203 16.39 3.51 2.25
N SER A 204 16.24 4.52 3.12
CA SER A 204 15.27 4.53 4.20
C SER A 204 13.85 4.67 3.65
N ARG A 205 12.93 3.83 4.13
CA ARG A 205 11.52 3.91 3.78
C ARG A 205 10.81 5.06 4.48
N TYR A 206 11.23 5.34 5.71
CA TYR A 206 10.74 6.46 6.51
C TYR A 206 11.89 7.29 7.04
N ILE A 207 11.65 8.57 7.13
CA ILE A 207 12.55 9.57 7.71
C ILE A 207 11.99 9.91 9.08
N ILE A 208 12.83 9.85 10.12
CA ILE A 208 12.47 10.28 11.47
C ILE A 208 13.38 11.45 11.81
N ALA A 209 12.80 12.56 12.23
CA ALA A 209 13.53 13.74 12.65
C ALA A 209 13.37 13.98 14.16
N ILE A 210 14.46 14.26 14.84
CA ILE A 210 14.47 14.84 16.19
C ILE A 210 14.92 16.27 16.05
N CYS A 211 14.07 17.21 16.48
CA CYS A 211 14.31 18.63 16.32
C CYS A 211 14.26 19.33 17.68
N SER A 212 15.15 20.33 17.90
CA SER A 212 15.19 21.13 19.12
C SER A 212 15.73 22.52 18.83
N GLU A 213 15.46 23.48 19.74
CA GLU A 213 16.16 24.78 19.79
C GLU A 213 17.54 24.66 20.44
N GLU A 214 17.77 23.63 21.25
CA GLU A 214 19.01 23.40 21.97
C GLU A 214 19.73 22.14 21.41
N GLU A 215 20.96 21.90 21.88
CA GLU A 215 21.71 20.71 21.48
C GLU A 215 20.93 19.43 21.84
N ILE A 216 20.75 18.56 20.85
CA ILE A 216 20.16 17.25 21.04
C ILE A 216 21.21 16.36 21.69
N TYR A 217 20.87 15.76 22.83
CA TYR A 217 21.80 14.87 23.52
C TYR A 217 22.13 13.64 22.68
N GLN A 218 23.37 13.53 22.23
CA GLN A 218 23.85 12.47 21.33
C GLN A 218 24.07 11.09 22.01
N GLY A 219 23.58 10.91 23.23
CA GLY A 219 23.71 9.65 23.97
C GLY A 219 22.71 8.56 23.57
N PHE A 220 21.99 8.76 22.50
CA PHE A 220 21.01 7.80 22.01
C PHE A 220 21.63 6.85 21.01
N ASP A 221 22.09 5.71 21.49
CA ASP A 221 22.36 4.60 20.61
C ASP A 221 21.03 3.92 20.26
N PHE A 222 20.30 4.53 19.31
CA PHE A 222 19.04 3.96 18.79
C PHE A 222 19.30 2.79 17.86
N CYS A 223 20.00 1.84 18.36
CA CYS A 223 19.98 0.51 17.87
C CYS A 223 18.68 -0.15 18.34
N GLY A 224 17.59 0.28 17.72
CA GLY A 224 16.26 -0.23 18.03
C GLY A 224 16.00 -1.53 17.33
N LEU A 225 16.70 -2.59 17.70
CA LEU A 225 16.10 -3.90 17.55
C LEU A 225 14.94 -3.93 18.55
N VAL A 226 13.75 -3.67 18.04
CA VAL A 226 12.56 -3.94 18.82
C VAL A 226 12.60 -5.42 19.16
N ARG A 227 12.93 -5.75 20.41
CA ARG A 227 12.69 -7.08 20.94
C ARG A 227 11.18 -7.23 21.06
N PHE A 228 10.55 -7.61 19.96
CA PHE A 228 9.31 -8.33 20.12
C PHE A 228 9.69 -9.67 20.76
N ASP A 229 8.92 -10.09 21.71
CA ASP A 229 8.97 -11.47 22.21
C ASP A 229 8.82 -12.42 20.99
N ASN A 230 8.84 -13.71 21.20
CA ASN A 230 8.64 -14.68 20.12
C ASN A 230 7.42 -14.42 19.22
N SER A 231 6.55 -13.47 19.59
CA SER A 231 5.39 -13.05 18.80
C SER A 231 5.76 -12.45 17.45
N MET A 232 6.91 -11.79 17.31
CA MET A 232 7.33 -11.24 16.01
C MET A 232 7.76 -12.34 15.02
N TYR A 233 8.49 -13.36 15.48
CA TYR A 233 8.83 -14.51 14.63
C TYR A 233 7.55 -15.24 14.18
N TYR A 234 6.62 -15.47 15.11
CA TYR A 234 5.31 -16.05 14.79
C TYR A 234 4.49 -15.14 13.89
N PHE A 235 4.60 -13.83 14.08
CA PHE A 235 3.91 -12.85 13.25
C PHE A 235 4.46 -12.83 11.81
N LEU A 236 5.79 -12.77 11.63
CA LEU A 236 6.40 -12.83 10.29
C LEU A 236 6.10 -14.17 9.60
N ASN A 237 6.18 -15.29 10.31
CA ASN A 237 5.78 -16.60 9.76
C ASN A 237 4.29 -16.64 9.41
N THR A 238 3.41 -16.10 10.25
CA THR A 238 1.97 -16.03 9.97
C THR A 238 1.69 -15.11 8.79
N TYR A 239 2.46 -14.01 8.65
CA TYR A 239 2.33 -13.09 7.52
C TYR A 239 2.83 -13.72 6.22
N VAL A 240 3.98 -14.41 6.24
CA VAL A 240 4.47 -15.18 5.09
C VAL A 240 3.44 -16.23 4.68
N HIS A 241 2.91 -17.01 5.64
CA HIS A 241 1.83 -17.96 5.35
C HIS A 241 0.58 -17.29 4.79
N SER A 242 0.18 -16.15 5.33
CA SER A 242 -0.95 -15.37 4.79
C SER A 242 -0.71 -14.87 3.36
N LEU A 243 0.53 -14.53 3.01
CA LEU A 243 0.90 -14.17 1.63
C LEU A 243 0.92 -15.39 0.71
N GLU A 244 1.43 -16.52 1.19
CA GLU A 244 1.41 -17.80 0.48
C GLU A 244 -0.02 -18.25 0.21
N GLU A 245 -0.92 -18.17 1.20
CA GLU A 245 -2.35 -18.46 1.03
C GLU A 245 -3.03 -17.52 0.03
N LYS A 246 -2.73 -16.21 0.09
CA LYS A 246 -3.26 -15.25 -0.89
C LYS A 246 -2.73 -15.52 -2.29
N LEU A 247 -1.44 -15.82 -2.41
CA LEU A 247 -0.83 -16.17 -3.69
C LEU A 247 -1.45 -17.44 -4.27
N LEU A 248 -1.63 -18.48 -3.44
CA LEU A 248 -2.28 -19.72 -3.82
C LEU A 248 -3.72 -19.47 -4.28
N LYS A 249 -4.49 -18.71 -3.51
CA LYS A 249 -5.87 -18.36 -3.86
C LYS A 249 -5.96 -17.55 -5.15
N THR A 250 -5.07 -16.57 -5.34
CA THR A 250 -5.02 -15.79 -6.58
C THR A 250 -4.66 -16.66 -7.78
N LYS A 251 -3.78 -17.64 -7.58
CA LYS A 251 -3.42 -18.63 -8.61
C LYS A 251 -4.59 -19.54 -8.95
N GLU A 252 -5.29 -20.05 -7.95
CA GLU A 252 -6.51 -20.87 -8.13
C GLU A 252 -7.62 -20.09 -8.85
N GLU A 253 -7.81 -18.81 -8.50
CA GLU A 253 -8.76 -17.91 -9.18
C GLU A 253 -8.36 -17.66 -10.64
N ALA A 254 -7.08 -17.48 -10.91
CA ALA A 254 -6.53 -17.33 -12.27
C ALA A 254 -6.69 -18.61 -13.10
N ASP A 255 -6.37 -19.76 -12.53
CA ASP A 255 -6.53 -21.07 -13.18
C ASP A 255 -8.01 -21.35 -13.47
N ALA A 256 -8.91 -21.05 -12.52
CA ALA A 256 -10.36 -21.18 -12.69
C ALA A 256 -10.91 -20.23 -13.77
N PHE A 257 -10.37 -19.00 -13.83
CA PHE A 257 -10.73 -18.04 -14.88
C PHE A 257 -10.25 -18.51 -16.24
N GLN A 258 -9.02 -19.01 -16.34
CA GLN A 258 -8.47 -19.57 -17.57
C GLN A 258 -9.30 -20.77 -18.07
N ALA A 259 -9.66 -21.69 -17.18
CA ALA A 259 -10.50 -22.83 -17.51
C ALA A 259 -11.88 -22.42 -18.03
N ARG A 260 -12.49 -21.36 -17.43
CA ARG A 260 -13.76 -20.80 -17.93
C ARG A 260 -13.61 -20.17 -19.31
N LEU A 261 -12.50 -19.49 -19.55
CA LEU A 261 -12.20 -18.87 -20.84
C LEU A 261 -12.01 -19.93 -21.93
N GLU A 262 -11.25 -20.98 -21.64
CA GLU A 262 -11.04 -22.11 -22.55
C GLU A 262 -12.35 -22.83 -22.89
N LYS A 263 -13.21 -23.04 -21.87
CA LYS A 263 -14.55 -23.60 -22.09
C LYS A 263 -15.42 -22.71 -22.98
N SER A 264 -15.42 -21.41 -22.73
CA SER A 264 -16.18 -20.44 -23.55
C SER A 264 -15.67 -20.38 -24.99
N ILE A 265 -14.35 -20.47 -25.19
CA ILE A 265 -13.74 -20.54 -26.53
C ILE A 265 -14.17 -21.83 -27.25
N ALA A 266 -14.21 -22.97 -26.55
CA ALA A 266 -14.65 -24.23 -27.12
C ALA A 266 -16.13 -24.18 -27.54
N GLU A 267 -16.99 -23.64 -26.64
CA GLU A 267 -18.43 -23.47 -26.94
C GLU A 267 -18.67 -22.52 -28.13
N GLN A 268 -17.90 -21.44 -28.25
CA GLN A 268 -17.96 -20.54 -29.40
C GLN A 268 -17.47 -21.18 -30.68
N LYS A 269 -16.45 -22.01 -30.59
CA LYS A 269 -15.92 -22.74 -31.73
C LYS A 269 -16.92 -23.76 -32.28
N ASP A 270 -17.61 -24.49 -31.39
CA ASP A 270 -18.70 -25.39 -31.74
C ASP A 270 -19.90 -24.65 -32.36
N TYR A 271 -20.20 -23.45 -31.84
CA TYR A 271 -21.23 -22.61 -32.42
C TYR A 271 -20.85 -22.11 -33.83
N ILE A 272 -19.59 -21.73 -34.04
CA ILE A 272 -19.07 -21.35 -35.37
C ILE A 272 -19.18 -22.52 -36.34
N ASN A 273 -18.78 -23.72 -35.94
CA ASN A 273 -18.88 -24.92 -36.76
C ASN A 273 -20.33 -25.23 -37.14
N HIS A 274 -21.28 -25.00 -36.21
CA HIS A 274 -22.72 -25.19 -36.48
C HIS A 274 -23.23 -24.19 -37.50
N LEU A 275 -22.84 -22.91 -37.36
CA LEU A 275 -23.17 -21.87 -38.33
C LEU A 275 -22.55 -22.12 -39.72
N GLU A 276 -21.32 -22.62 -39.77
CA GLU A 276 -20.69 -23.03 -41.04
C GLU A 276 -21.44 -24.19 -41.70
N SER A 277 -21.89 -25.17 -40.90
CA SER A 277 -22.74 -26.27 -41.38
C SER A 277 -24.06 -25.75 -41.94
N ASP A 278 -24.74 -24.86 -41.22
CA ASP A 278 -26.00 -24.22 -41.67
C ASP A 278 -25.81 -23.43 -42.96
N ILE A 279 -24.72 -22.67 -43.06
CA ILE A 279 -24.32 -21.94 -44.29
C ILE A 279 -24.12 -22.91 -45.46
N ASN A 280 -23.50 -24.05 -45.23
CA ASN A 280 -23.28 -25.03 -46.28
C ASN A 280 -24.60 -25.70 -46.74
N VAL A 281 -25.49 -26.02 -45.81
CA VAL A 281 -26.84 -26.50 -46.13
C VAL A 281 -27.64 -25.45 -46.91
N GLN A 282 -27.52 -24.18 -46.55
CA GLN A 282 -28.17 -23.10 -47.31
C GLN A 282 -27.54 -22.91 -48.69
N LYS A 283 -26.22 -23.10 -48.85
CA LYS A 283 -25.57 -23.07 -50.19
C LYS A 283 -26.07 -24.21 -51.08
N GLU A 284 -26.18 -25.38 -50.52
CA GLU A 284 -26.72 -26.55 -51.27
C GLU A 284 -28.17 -26.32 -51.71
N TYR A 285 -28.97 -25.75 -50.79
CA TYR A 285 -30.35 -25.33 -51.12
C TYR A 285 -30.39 -24.27 -52.20
N THR A 286 -29.49 -23.28 -52.17
CA THR A 286 -29.36 -22.23 -53.17
C THR A 286 -29.03 -22.77 -54.55
N ILE A 287 -28.09 -23.74 -54.60
CA ILE A 287 -27.68 -24.41 -55.86
C ILE A 287 -28.85 -25.19 -56.45
N ASN A 288 -29.65 -25.84 -55.63
CA ASN A 288 -30.85 -26.58 -56.10
C ASN A 288 -31.90 -25.61 -56.64
N LEU A 289 -32.05 -24.42 -55.98
CA LEU A 289 -32.97 -23.37 -56.49
C LEU A 289 -32.51 -22.78 -57.82
N GLU A 290 -31.20 -22.56 -57.99
CA GLU A 290 -30.62 -22.13 -59.28
C GLU A 290 -30.88 -23.15 -60.40
N GLY A 291 -30.77 -24.45 -60.11
CA GLY A 291 -31.10 -25.54 -61.00
C GLY A 291 -32.56 -25.56 -61.43
N ASP A 292 -33.50 -25.27 -60.54
CA ASP A 292 -34.92 -25.21 -60.85
C ASP A 292 -35.30 -23.92 -61.60
N ILE A 293 -34.61 -22.82 -61.34
CA ILE A 293 -34.77 -21.53 -62.05
C ILE A 293 -34.37 -21.65 -63.54
N SER A 294 -33.31 -22.44 -63.86
CA SER A 294 -32.89 -22.67 -65.24
C SER A 294 -33.93 -23.42 -66.08
N LYS A 295 -34.88 -24.09 -65.45
CA LYS A 295 -35.93 -24.88 -66.11
C LYS A 295 -37.23 -24.11 -66.40
N GLN A 296 -37.39 -22.93 -65.82
CA GLN A 296 -38.62 -22.19 -65.96
C GLN A 296 -38.39 -20.75 -66.45
N LYS A 297 -38.11 -20.61 -67.75
CA LYS A 297 -37.86 -19.29 -68.43
C LYS A 297 -38.98 -18.27 -68.31
N GLU A 298 -40.19 -18.67 -68.01
CA GLU A 298 -41.33 -17.75 -67.87
C GLU A 298 -41.42 -17.02 -66.49
N TYR A 299 -40.57 -17.41 -65.54
CA TYR A 299 -40.55 -16.84 -64.20
C TYR A 299 -39.54 -15.69 -64.01
N ILE A 300 -38.79 -15.34 -65.06
CA ILE A 300 -37.60 -14.47 -64.99
C ILE A 300 -37.98 -13.08 -64.43
N VAL A 301 -39.08 -12.52 -64.82
CA VAL A 301 -39.47 -11.15 -64.38
C VAL A 301 -39.86 -11.11 -62.86
N HIS A 302 -40.41 -12.20 -62.33
CA HIS A 302 -40.67 -12.31 -60.89
C HIS A 302 -39.40 -12.51 -60.09
N LEU A 303 -38.44 -13.28 -60.69
CA LEU A 303 -37.15 -13.57 -60.05
C LEU A 303 -36.21 -12.38 -60.05
N GLU A 304 -36.27 -11.46 -61.03
CA GLU A 304 -35.46 -10.23 -60.98
C GLU A 304 -35.86 -9.32 -59.81
N THR A 305 -37.15 -9.30 -59.49
CA THR A 305 -37.66 -8.55 -58.32
C THR A 305 -37.21 -9.24 -57.01
N ASP A 306 -37.29 -10.59 -56.95
CA ASP A 306 -36.81 -11.37 -55.81
C ASP A 306 -35.29 -11.30 -55.68
N ILE A 307 -34.53 -11.30 -56.81
CA ILE A 307 -33.08 -11.12 -56.81
C ILE A 307 -32.65 -9.74 -56.22
N ASP A 308 -33.43 -8.70 -56.51
CA ASP A 308 -33.13 -7.37 -55.96
C ASP A 308 -33.47 -7.27 -54.46
N GLU A 309 -34.52 -8.01 -54.00
CA GLU A 309 -34.77 -8.16 -52.54
C GLU A 309 -33.67 -8.98 -51.84
N TYR A 310 -33.17 -10.05 -52.47
CA TYR A 310 -32.05 -10.84 -51.93
C TYR A 310 -30.76 -10.02 -51.88
N LYS A 311 -30.50 -9.16 -52.89
CA LYS A 311 -29.34 -8.22 -52.88
C LYS A 311 -29.46 -7.22 -51.71
N LYS A 312 -30.66 -6.71 -51.42
CA LYS A 312 -30.89 -5.81 -50.26
C LYS A 312 -30.63 -6.57 -48.93
N ALA A 313 -31.06 -7.83 -48.84
CA ALA A 313 -30.83 -8.65 -47.67
C ALA A 313 -29.33 -8.99 -47.49
N ILE A 314 -28.59 -9.25 -48.60
CA ILE A 314 -27.16 -9.50 -48.59
C ILE A 314 -26.39 -8.23 -48.14
N ASN A 315 -26.80 -7.06 -48.61
CA ASN A 315 -26.21 -5.78 -48.19
C ASN A 315 -26.46 -5.54 -46.69
N SER A 316 -27.69 -5.82 -46.22
CA SER A 316 -27.99 -5.75 -44.78
C SER A 316 -27.18 -6.76 -43.95
N LEU A 317 -26.95 -7.97 -44.46
CA LEU A 317 -26.12 -8.98 -43.82
C LEU A 317 -24.64 -8.62 -43.86
N ASN A 318 -24.18 -7.93 -44.91
CA ASN A 318 -22.83 -7.42 -44.97
C ASN A 318 -22.59 -6.28 -43.97
N ASP A 319 -23.56 -5.39 -43.79
CA ASP A 319 -23.55 -4.34 -42.75
C ASP A 319 -23.51 -4.96 -41.35
N ASP A 320 -24.26 -6.03 -41.11
CA ASP A 320 -24.24 -6.77 -39.85
C ASP A 320 -22.91 -7.53 -39.65
N ARG A 321 -22.36 -8.12 -40.74
CA ARG A 321 -21.02 -8.75 -40.72
C ARG A 321 -19.93 -7.73 -40.41
N ASP A 322 -19.98 -6.56 -41.03
CA ASP A 322 -18.99 -5.49 -40.81
C ASP A 322 -19.12 -4.90 -39.39
N SER A 323 -20.34 -4.90 -38.85
CA SER A 323 -20.59 -4.60 -37.44
C SER A 323 -19.99 -5.67 -36.50
N LYS A 324 -20.17 -6.94 -36.82
CA LYS A 324 -19.56 -8.07 -36.09
C LYS A 324 -18.04 -8.12 -36.22
N ALA A 325 -17.51 -7.80 -37.41
CA ALA A 325 -16.05 -7.69 -37.60
C ALA A 325 -15.46 -6.56 -36.77
N LYS A 326 -16.13 -5.40 -36.68
CA LYS A 326 -15.72 -4.31 -35.78
C LYS A 326 -15.77 -4.72 -34.31
N TYR A 327 -16.78 -5.51 -33.94
CA TYR A 327 -16.89 -6.04 -32.59
C TYR A 327 -15.79 -7.06 -32.26
N ILE A 328 -15.45 -7.96 -33.22
CA ILE A 328 -14.30 -8.87 -33.07
C ILE A 328 -13.00 -8.09 -32.91
N LEU A 329 -12.78 -7.05 -33.70
CA LEU A 329 -11.60 -6.21 -33.60
C LEU A 329 -11.53 -5.46 -32.25
N HIS A 330 -12.69 -5.11 -31.70
CA HIS A 330 -12.76 -4.52 -30.35
C HIS A 330 -12.36 -5.55 -29.28
N LEU A 331 -12.90 -6.77 -29.37
CA LEU A 331 -12.55 -7.85 -28.46
C LEU A 331 -11.07 -8.27 -28.57
N GLU A 332 -10.51 -8.27 -29.79
CA GLU A 332 -9.07 -8.51 -29.99
C GLU A 332 -8.21 -7.47 -29.29
N LYS A 333 -8.62 -6.18 -29.33
CA LYS A 333 -7.93 -5.12 -28.57
C LYS A 333 -8.06 -5.31 -27.07
N GLU A 334 -9.25 -5.65 -26.58
CA GLU A 334 -9.44 -5.96 -25.17
C GLU A 334 -8.58 -7.16 -24.71
N ILE A 335 -8.51 -8.21 -25.54
CA ILE A 335 -7.64 -9.34 -25.28
C ILE A 335 -6.16 -8.92 -25.22
N GLU A 336 -5.72 -8.06 -26.13
CA GLU A 336 -4.34 -7.57 -26.12
C GLU A 336 -4.05 -6.66 -24.92
N GLU A 337 -5.01 -5.84 -24.52
CA GLU A 337 -4.91 -5.05 -23.30
C GLU A 337 -4.89 -5.96 -22.03
N HIS A 338 -5.73 -6.97 -21.99
CA HIS A 338 -5.71 -7.95 -20.91
C HIS A 338 -4.42 -8.79 -20.89
N LYS A 339 -3.87 -9.14 -22.07
CA LYS A 339 -2.55 -9.80 -22.14
C LYS A 339 -1.44 -8.90 -21.61
N LYS A 340 -1.44 -7.60 -21.98
CA LYS A 340 -0.48 -6.61 -21.45
C LYS A 340 -0.63 -6.46 -19.94
N PHE A 341 -1.88 -6.41 -19.46
CA PHE A 341 -2.16 -6.37 -18.03
C PHE A 341 -1.66 -7.64 -17.31
N ALA A 342 -1.92 -8.80 -17.90
CA ALA A 342 -1.43 -10.09 -17.36
C ALA A 342 0.10 -10.18 -17.36
N LEU A 343 0.77 -9.71 -18.42
CA LEU A 343 2.24 -9.63 -18.49
C LEU A 343 2.80 -8.67 -17.44
N HIS A 344 2.11 -7.55 -17.20
CA HIS A 344 2.48 -6.61 -16.15
C HIS A 344 2.34 -7.24 -14.77
N GLN A 345 1.21 -7.93 -14.52
CA GLN A 345 1.03 -8.70 -13.28
C GLN A 345 2.05 -9.83 -13.12
N GLU A 346 2.42 -10.52 -14.20
CA GLU A 346 3.48 -11.55 -14.16
C GLU A 346 4.85 -10.92 -13.85
N HIS A 347 5.12 -9.74 -14.39
CA HIS A 347 6.33 -8.98 -14.07
C HIS A 347 6.35 -8.55 -12.61
N ASP A 348 5.24 -8.00 -12.11
CA ASP A 348 5.09 -7.62 -10.70
C ASP A 348 5.22 -8.84 -9.77
N LEU A 349 4.65 -9.97 -10.17
CA LEU A 349 4.76 -11.23 -9.43
C LEU A 349 6.21 -11.76 -9.42
N LYS A 350 6.94 -11.62 -10.53
CA LYS A 350 8.38 -11.94 -10.59
C LYS A 350 9.18 -11.03 -9.66
N GLY A 351 8.87 -9.72 -9.66
CA GLY A 351 9.48 -8.76 -8.74
C GLY A 351 9.19 -9.11 -7.27
N GLN A 352 7.95 -9.46 -6.96
CA GLN A 352 7.58 -9.92 -5.62
C GLN A 352 8.27 -11.25 -5.27
N THR A 353 8.40 -12.17 -6.23
CA THR A 353 9.12 -13.44 -6.03
C THR A 353 10.61 -13.22 -5.81
N GLU A 354 11.23 -12.28 -6.52
CA GLU A 354 12.62 -11.89 -6.28
C GLU A 354 12.80 -11.21 -4.93
N TYR A 355 11.84 -10.36 -4.55
CA TYR A 355 11.81 -9.73 -3.22
C TYR A 355 11.65 -10.78 -2.10
N ILE A 356 10.74 -11.74 -2.28
CA ILE A 356 10.59 -12.88 -1.35
C ILE A 356 11.91 -13.68 -1.25
N ARG A 357 12.57 -13.99 -2.37
CA ARG A 357 13.88 -14.68 -2.36
C ARG A 357 14.97 -13.85 -1.71
N HIS A 358 14.87 -12.52 -1.79
CA HIS A 358 15.78 -11.62 -1.08
C HIS A 358 15.53 -11.71 0.44
N LEU A 359 14.28 -11.63 0.84
CA LEU A 359 13.85 -11.80 2.24
C LEU A 359 14.23 -13.19 2.79
N GLU A 360 14.05 -14.25 2.01
CA GLU A 360 14.48 -15.62 2.40
C GLU A 360 15.98 -15.71 2.63
N ARG A 361 16.80 -15.05 1.79
CA ARG A 361 18.25 -14.96 1.97
C ARG A 361 18.63 -14.18 3.21
N ASP A 362 17.92 -13.06 3.43
CA ASP A 362 18.14 -12.22 4.61
C ASP A 362 17.74 -12.98 5.89
N ILE A 363 16.60 -13.69 5.87
CA ILE A 363 16.15 -14.60 6.93
C ILE A 363 17.18 -15.70 7.19
N LYS A 364 17.73 -16.31 6.15
CA LYS A 364 18.75 -17.35 6.27
C LYS A 364 20.02 -16.79 6.90
N THR A 365 20.45 -15.62 6.47
CA THR A 365 21.62 -14.92 7.01
C THR A 365 21.44 -14.54 8.48
N LEU A 366 20.21 -14.10 8.84
CA LEU A 366 19.83 -13.81 10.22
C LEU A 366 19.81 -15.07 11.10
N ASN A 367 19.26 -16.17 10.59
CA ASN A 367 19.30 -17.45 11.31
C ASN A 367 20.74 -17.94 11.52
N GLU A 368 21.60 -17.87 10.49
CA GLU A 368 23.03 -18.20 10.60
C GLU A 368 23.76 -17.28 11.60
N TYR A 369 23.30 -16.02 11.75
CA TYR A 369 23.84 -15.08 12.74
C TYR A 369 23.34 -15.39 14.16
N ILE A 370 22.07 -15.73 14.31
CA ILE A 370 21.45 -16.16 15.59
C ILE A 370 22.11 -17.46 16.07
N ASP A 371 22.29 -18.45 15.17
CA ASP A 371 22.95 -19.72 15.50
C ASP A 371 24.41 -19.48 15.97
N LYS A 372 25.13 -18.51 15.37
CA LYS A 372 26.48 -18.10 15.80
C LYS A 372 26.53 -17.33 17.13
N MET A 373 25.40 -16.76 17.58
CA MET A 373 25.36 -16.06 18.87
C MET A 373 24.79 -16.94 20.00
N GLY A 374 24.30 -18.13 19.67
CA GLY A 374 23.77 -19.12 20.64
C GLY A 374 24.76 -20.20 21.07
N GLU A 375 26.00 -20.25 20.46
CA GLU A 375 27.18 -20.98 20.93
C GLU A 375 28.09 -20.06 21.76
#